data_a75f9c610aa1853a3bc2666945f032e4
#
_entry.id   a75f9c610aa1853a3bc2666945f032e4
#
_cell.length_a   1.000
_cell.length_b   1.000
_cell.length_c   1.000
_cell.angle_alpha   90.00
_cell.angle_beta   90.00
_cell.angle_gamma   90.00
#
_symmetry.space_group_name_H-M   'P 1'
#
loop_
_entity.id
_entity.type
_entity.pdbx_description
1 polymer ?
#
loop_
_entity_poly.entity_id
_entity_poly.type
_entity_poly.pdbx_seq_one_letter_code
_entity_poly.pdbx_strand_id
1 'polypeptide(L)'
;MNISSNQKELRWLVIITLLVFTFSLVYFSNLIINEIKEREIKTIERYSKFIELVANSEIESINFFVDDILIENNSIPIIVTDKNGKILEHKNLTKDNNKITESFLNEELNSMRKRYSPIKINIFNQEGKEVDHQLVYYNNSKILNLLIIAPYFILTLTSLILLSIYLISFYSNKSEKDRLWTGLAKETAHQLGTPLSSLIGWNEYLKSKSKIDKNYISKEIDKDLNRLKIITDRFSTIGSKPSLSDNNLKETIIQSIEYLKTRVSPGIKTKLDLKRVDYYFNRQLFGWVIENLYKNSVDAIGKKGTVKIKLFENSKYVIIDFIDDGVGIKKSNFTKIFKPGYTTKKRGWGLGLTLVYRIISDYHKGKIFVKNSLKNINTTIRIEFKKSS
;
A
#
# COMPACT_ATOMS: atom_id res chain seq x y z
N MET A 1 -11.52 -11.73 -11.71
CA MET A 1 -11.36 -10.51 -10.87
C MET A 1 -9.90 -10.44 -10.41
N ASN A 2 -9.16 -9.42 -10.86
CA ASN A 2 -7.70 -9.31 -10.63
C ASN A 2 -7.40 -8.93 -9.17
N ILE A 3 -6.80 -9.82 -8.40
CA ILE A 3 -6.54 -9.59 -6.95
C ILE A 3 -5.46 -8.55 -6.72
N SER A 4 -4.45 -8.46 -7.60
CA SER A 4 -3.43 -7.41 -7.50
C SER A 4 -4.00 -6.03 -7.85
N SER A 5 -4.99 -5.93 -8.75
CA SER A 5 -5.69 -4.69 -9.04
C SER A 5 -6.60 -4.30 -7.88
N ASN A 6 -7.37 -5.23 -7.31
CA ASN A 6 -8.23 -4.96 -6.16
C ASN A 6 -7.46 -4.53 -4.90
N GLN A 7 -6.27 -5.11 -4.65
CA GLN A 7 -5.45 -4.66 -3.51
C GLN A 7 -4.85 -3.28 -3.72
N LYS A 8 -4.46 -2.94 -4.96
CA LYS A 8 -4.02 -1.58 -5.29
C LYS A 8 -5.17 -0.60 -5.21
N GLU A 9 -6.33 -0.92 -5.78
CA GLU A 9 -7.53 -0.10 -5.73
C GLU A 9 -8.00 0.13 -4.30
N LEU A 10 -8.03 -0.93 -3.47
CA LEU A 10 -8.37 -0.82 -2.05
C LEU A 10 -7.40 0.08 -1.28
N ARG A 11 -6.08 -0.01 -1.55
CA ARG A 11 -5.08 0.87 -0.92
C ARG A 11 -5.30 2.33 -1.30
N TRP A 12 -5.52 2.62 -2.58
CA TRP A 12 -5.83 3.98 -3.03
C TRP A 12 -7.12 4.51 -2.42
N LEU A 13 -8.16 3.68 -2.32
CA LEU A 13 -9.40 4.05 -1.65
C LEU A 13 -9.17 4.41 -0.18
N VAL A 14 -8.40 3.60 0.56
CA VAL A 14 -8.06 3.90 1.97
C VAL A 14 -7.27 5.20 2.09
N ILE A 15 -6.28 5.45 1.22
CA ILE A 15 -5.48 6.69 1.23
C ILE A 15 -6.38 7.90 0.94
N ILE A 16 -7.21 7.83 -0.10
CA ILE A 16 -8.13 8.93 -0.46
C ILE A 16 -9.12 9.21 0.66
N THR A 17 -9.72 8.17 1.25
CA THR A 17 -10.65 8.32 2.37
C THR A 17 -9.97 8.97 3.58
N LEU A 18 -8.73 8.56 3.91
CA LEU A 18 -7.95 9.15 5.00
C LEU A 18 -7.64 10.63 4.74
N LEU A 19 -7.26 10.98 3.52
CA LEU A 19 -6.98 12.37 3.14
C LEU A 19 -8.23 13.25 3.21
N VAL A 20 -9.38 12.78 2.69
CA VAL A 20 -10.66 13.49 2.77
C VAL A 20 -11.08 13.69 4.22
N PHE A 21 -10.96 12.65 5.04
CA PHE A 21 -11.28 12.72 6.47
C PHE A 21 -10.39 13.72 7.21
N THR A 22 -9.06 13.70 6.95
CA THR A 22 -8.11 14.65 7.55
C THR A 22 -8.42 16.09 7.14
N PHE A 23 -8.69 16.33 5.85
CA PHE A 23 -9.07 17.66 5.36
C PHE A 23 -10.35 18.16 6.04
N SER A 24 -11.36 17.29 6.17
CA SER A 24 -12.60 17.60 6.88
C SER A 24 -12.35 17.98 8.34
N LEU A 25 -11.53 17.19 9.06
CA LEU A 25 -11.20 17.47 10.47
C LEU A 25 -10.49 18.82 10.63
N VAL A 26 -9.50 19.12 9.78
CA VAL A 26 -8.78 20.40 9.81
C VAL A 26 -9.71 21.57 9.49
N TYR A 27 -10.59 21.40 8.50
CA TYR A 27 -11.57 22.42 8.14
C TYR A 27 -12.53 22.72 9.29
N PHE A 28 -13.15 21.70 9.90
CA PHE A 28 -14.03 21.88 11.05
C PHE A 28 -13.29 22.42 12.27
N SER A 29 -12.06 21.98 12.51
CA SER A 29 -11.23 22.55 13.59
C SER A 29 -11.02 24.06 13.41
N ASN A 30 -10.71 24.52 12.20
CA ASN A 30 -10.55 25.95 11.91
C ASN A 30 -11.85 26.75 12.08
N LEU A 31 -13.01 26.17 11.71
CA LEU A 31 -14.31 26.81 11.96
C LEU A 31 -14.54 27.00 13.47
N ILE A 32 -14.30 25.97 14.27
CA ILE A 32 -14.46 26.03 15.74
C ILE A 32 -13.50 27.04 16.35
N ILE A 33 -12.24 27.07 15.91
CA ILE A 33 -11.23 28.02 16.38
C ILE A 33 -11.70 29.46 16.14
N ASN A 34 -12.19 29.75 14.93
CA ASN A 34 -12.67 31.09 14.58
C ASN A 34 -13.91 31.49 15.40
N GLU A 35 -14.85 30.59 15.57
CA GLU A 35 -16.05 30.81 16.39
C GLU A 35 -15.69 31.11 17.86
N ILE A 36 -14.81 30.31 18.45
CA ILE A 36 -14.36 30.53 19.84
C ILE A 36 -13.60 31.83 19.97
N LYS A 37 -12.72 32.16 19.01
CA LYS A 37 -11.98 33.43 18.99
C LYS A 37 -12.91 34.63 18.97
N GLU A 38 -13.94 34.62 18.13
CA GLU A 38 -14.94 35.70 18.10
C GLU A 38 -15.73 35.82 19.40
N ARG A 39 -16.09 34.69 20.01
CA ARG A 39 -16.77 34.68 21.32
C ARG A 39 -15.87 35.28 22.43
N GLU A 40 -14.58 34.91 22.46
CA GLU A 40 -13.63 35.47 23.43
C GLU A 40 -13.51 36.97 23.25
N ILE A 41 -13.35 37.48 22.03
CA ILE A 41 -13.27 38.93 21.77
C ILE A 41 -14.54 39.64 22.27
N LYS A 42 -15.72 39.13 21.92
CA LYS A 42 -16.99 39.73 22.39
C LYS A 42 -17.13 39.71 23.92
N THR A 43 -16.59 38.65 24.55
CA THR A 43 -16.59 38.55 26.03
C THR A 43 -15.69 39.61 26.63
N ILE A 44 -14.51 39.87 26.07
CA ILE A 44 -13.61 40.92 26.55
C ILE A 44 -14.16 42.32 26.28
N GLU A 45 -14.79 42.54 25.13
CA GLU A 45 -15.49 43.82 24.85
C GLU A 45 -16.61 44.12 25.87
N ARG A 46 -17.43 43.10 26.21
CA ARG A 46 -18.47 43.24 27.25
C ARG A 46 -17.86 43.54 28.61
N TYR A 47 -16.77 42.82 28.98
CA TYR A 47 -16.04 43.05 30.21
C TYR A 47 -15.46 44.47 30.28
N SER A 48 -14.85 44.95 29.20
CA SER A 48 -14.29 46.31 29.13
C SER A 48 -15.36 47.39 29.26
N LYS A 49 -16.50 47.24 28.57
CA LYS A 49 -17.66 48.16 28.72
C LYS A 49 -18.21 48.19 30.13
N PHE A 50 -18.21 47.03 30.79
CA PHE A 50 -18.63 46.95 32.18
C PHE A 50 -17.67 47.68 33.12
N ILE A 51 -16.35 47.52 32.99
CA ILE A 51 -15.36 48.28 33.77
C ILE A 51 -15.55 49.77 33.51
N GLU A 52 -15.79 50.20 32.26
CA GLU A 52 -16.04 51.59 31.91
C GLU A 52 -17.28 52.14 32.63
N LEU A 53 -18.36 51.37 32.70
CA LEU A 53 -19.58 51.73 33.39
C LEU A 53 -19.38 51.85 34.92
N VAL A 54 -18.65 50.88 35.51
CA VAL A 54 -18.32 50.91 36.96
C VAL A 54 -17.41 52.10 37.30
N ALA A 55 -16.39 52.36 36.45
CA ALA A 55 -15.44 53.45 36.68
C ALA A 55 -16.10 54.83 36.59
N ASN A 56 -17.22 54.96 35.88
CA ASN A 56 -17.96 56.22 35.67
C ASN A 56 -19.25 56.34 36.50
N SER A 57 -19.56 55.43 37.44
CA SER A 57 -20.80 55.40 38.24
C SER A 57 -20.51 55.71 39.69
N GLU A 58 -21.36 56.56 40.29
CA GLU A 58 -21.30 56.96 41.74
C GLU A 58 -22.09 56.00 42.65
N ILE A 59 -22.54 54.82 42.13
CA ILE A 59 -23.55 53.99 42.82
C ILE A 59 -22.86 52.89 43.65
N GLU A 60 -22.92 52.98 44.99
CA GLU A 60 -22.50 51.94 45.95
C GLU A 60 -23.19 50.55 45.74
N SER A 61 -24.34 50.51 45.03
CA SER A 61 -25.12 49.28 44.79
C SER A 61 -24.64 48.43 43.67
N ILE A 62 -23.58 48.81 42.92
CA ILE A 62 -23.03 48.04 41.78
C ILE A 62 -22.28 46.79 42.23
N ASN A 63 -21.85 46.71 43.49
CA ASN A 63 -21.09 45.56 44.01
C ASN A 63 -21.79 44.19 43.78
N PHE A 64 -23.13 44.19 43.77
CA PHE A 64 -23.90 42.95 43.50
C PHE A 64 -23.83 42.48 42.02
N PHE A 65 -23.77 43.44 41.07
CA PHE A 65 -23.64 43.12 39.63
C PHE A 65 -22.19 42.90 39.23
N VAL A 66 -21.22 43.41 39.99
CA VAL A 66 -19.78 43.27 39.77
C VAL A 66 -19.40 41.78 39.85
N ASP A 67 -19.86 41.07 40.88
CA ASP A 67 -19.54 39.67 41.09
C ASP A 67 -20.09 38.78 39.97
N ASP A 68 -21.33 38.95 39.49
CA ASP A 68 -21.95 38.17 38.44
C ASP A 68 -21.27 38.35 37.06
N ILE A 69 -20.86 39.57 36.72
CA ILE A 69 -20.21 39.86 35.41
C ILE A 69 -18.70 39.58 35.45
N LEU A 70 -18.06 39.76 36.61
CA LEU A 70 -16.67 39.30 36.81
C LEU A 70 -16.55 37.77 36.78
N ILE A 71 -17.62 37.04 37.16
CA ILE A 71 -17.69 35.57 37.05
C ILE A 71 -17.71 35.10 35.60
N GLU A 72 -18.27 35.89 34.65
CA GLU A 72 -18.37 35.46 33.21
C GLU A 72 -17.00 35.29 32.53
N ASN A 73 -15.94 35.98 32.99
CA ASN A 73 -14.61 35.75 32.44
C ASN A 73 -13.72 34.86 33.34
N ASN A 74 -13.96 33.57 33.30
CA ASN A 74 -13.18 32.60 34.10
C ASN A 74 -11.99 31.96 33.31
N SER A 75 -11.75 32.33 32.06
CA SER A 75 -10.78 31.60 31.22
C SER A 75 -9.83 32.48 30.40
N ILE A 76 -10.24 33.73 30.08
CA ILE A 76 -9.45 34.60 29.21
C ILE A 76 -8.48 35.43 30.09
N PRO A 77 -7.15 35.35 29.83
CA PRO A 77 -6.13 36.15 30.54
C PRO A 77 -6.28 37.63 30.20
N ILE A 78 -6.28 38.49 31.24
CA ILE A 78 -6.43 39.95 31.11
C ILE A 78 -5.43 40.65 31.98
N ILE A 79 -4.92 41.80 31.51
CA ILE A 79 -4.16 42.79 32.27
C ILE A 79 -4.75 44.16 31.97
N VAL A 80 -5.12 44.90 33.01
CA VAL A 80 -5.58 46.30 32.93
C VAL A 80 -4.45 47.21 33.34
N THR A 81 -4.17 48.23 32.53
CA THR A 81 -3.13 49.24 32.82
C THR A 81 -3.72 50.66 32.82
N ASP A 82 -3.05 51.58 33.50
CA ASP A 82 -3.28 53.01 33.33
C ASP A 82 -2.71 53.54 31.99
N LYS A 83 -2.90 54.80 31.70
CA LYS A 83 -2.35 55.50 30.52
C LYS A 83 -0.81 55.46 30.42
N ASN A 84 -0.12 55.30 31.55
CA ASN A 84 1.34 55.23 31.61
C ASN A 84 1.88 53.81 31.48
N GLY A 85 0.99 52.80 31.38
CA GLY A 85 1.35 51.37 31.27
C GLY A 85 1.59 50.68 32.61
N LYS A 86 1.28 51.33 33.77
CA LYS A 86 1.33 50.67 35.07
C LYS A 86 0.18 49.70 35.21
N ILE A 87 0.46 48.50 35.65
CA ILE A 87 -0.53 47.45 35.84
C ILE A 87 -1.40 47.76 37.04
N LEU A 88 -2.70 47.82 36.83
CA LEU A 88 -3.72 48.10 37.86
C LEU A 88 -4.34 46.78 38.36
N GLU A 89 -4.68 45.90 37.42
CA GLU A 89 -5.38 44.65 37.72
C GLU A 89 -4.96 43.56 36.72
N HIS A 90 -5.07 42.30 37.13
CA HIS A 90 -4.86 41.13 36.25
C HIS A 90 -5.78 39.99 36.62
N LYS A 91 -6.17 39.17 35.63
CA LYS A 91 -7.04 37.98 35.84
C LYS A 91 -6.64 36.83 34.93
N ASN A 92 -6.81 35.58 35.39
CA ASN A 92 -6.65 34.34 34.63
C ASN A 92 -5.26 34.06 34.02
N LEU A 93 -4.20 34.69 34.52
CA LEU A 93 -2.84 34.53 33.99
C LEU A 93 -2.27 33.17 34.36
N THR A 94 -2.40 32.75 35.60
CA THR A 94 -1.96 31.42 36.08
C THR A 94 -2.88 30.92 37.20
N LYS A 95 -2.85 29.59 37.45
CA LYS A 95 -3.56 28.97 38.59
C LYS A 95 -2.77 29.09 39.89
N ASP A 96 -1.47 29.39 39.82
CA ASP A 96 -0.56 29.44 40.95
C ASP A 96 -0.19 30.90 41.26
N ASN A 97 -0.85 31.48 42.23
CA ASN A 97 -0.63 32.86 42.62
C ASN A 97 0.81 33.12 43.10
N ASN A 98 1.55 32.14 43.56
CA ASN A 98 2.95 32.30 44.00
C ASN A 98 3.91 32.54 42.84
N LYS A 99 3.49 32.33 41.59
CA LYS A 99 4.27 32.59 40.37
C LYS A 99 4.05 33.96 39.77
N ILE A 100 3.16 34.76 40.35
CA ILE A 100 2.85 36.10 39.84
C ILE A 100 3.86 37.09 40.43
N THR A 101 4.96 37.29 39.72
CA THR A 101 5.99 38.29 40.00
C THR A 101 5.82 39.47 39.05
N GLU A 102 6.37 40.63 39.43
CA GLU A 102 6.34 41.83 38.57
C GLU A 102 7.00 41.56 37.20
N SER A 103 8.09 40.80 37.18
CA SER A 103 8.74 40.34 35.93
C SER A 103 7.80 39.53 35.06
N PHE A 104 7.09 38.54 35.64
CA PHE A 104 6.11 37.70 34.93
C PHE A 104 4.96 38.57 34.35
N LEU A 105 4.42 39.49 35.12
CA LEU A 105 3.36 40.40 34.66
C LEU A 105 3.80 41.26 33.45
N ASN A 106 5.03 41.76 33.50
CA ASN A 106 5.59 42.56 32.40
C ASN A 106 5.86 41.71 31.14
N GLU A 107 6.31 40.47 31.29
CA GLU A 107 6.47 39.56 30.16
C GLU A 107 5.12 39.21 29.50
N GLU A 108 4.11 38.89 30.32
CA GLU A 108 2.75 38.62 29.81
C GLU A 108 2.13 39.85 29.13
N LEU A 109 2.27 41.05 29.73
CA LEU A 109 1.81 42.29 29.13
C LEU A 109 2.47 42.53 27.77
N ASN A 110 3.78 42.32 27.66
CA ASN A 110 4.49 42.45 26.39
C ASN A 110 4.05 41.42 25.35
N SER A 111 3.73 40.18 25.77
CA SER A 111 3.15 39.17 24.93
C SER A 111 1.77 39.57 24.40
N MET A 112 0.92 40.09 25.27
CA MET A 112 -0.43 40.57 24.93
C MET A 112 -0.38 41.72 23.94
N ARG A 113 0.49 42.72 24.17
CA ARG A 113 0.71 43.90 23.29
C ARG A 113 1.07 43.49 21.86
N LYS A 114 1.84 42.44 21.69
CA LYS A 114 2.26 41.93 20.38
C LYS A 114 1.13 41.17 19.64
N ARG A 115 0.14 40.67 20.37
CA ARG A 115 -0.88 39.78 19.81
C ARG A 115 -2.17 40.48 19.42
N TYR A 116 -2.65 41.39 20.30
CA TYR A 116 -3.91 42.10 20.10
C TYR A 116 -3.77 43.56 20.48
N SER A 117 -4.51 44.44 19.80
CA SER A 117 -4.65 45.85 20.21
C SER A 117 -5.45 45.89 21.50
N PRO A 118 -5.04 46.74 22.47
CA PRO A 118 -5.79 46.91 23.72
C PRO A 118 -7.14 47.56 23.49
N ILE A 119 -8.10 47.24 24.35
CA ILE A 119 -9.39 47.93 24.38
C ILE A 119 -9.28 49.12 25.33
N LYS A 120 -9.61 50.29 24.82
CA LYS A 120 -9.56 51.53 25.61
C LYS A 120 -10.86 51.70 26.43
N ILE A 121 -10.72 52.01 27.71
CA ILE A 121 -11.80 52.34 28.64
C ILE A 121 -11.63 53.82 28.98
N ASN A 122 -12.63 54.66 28.70
CA ASN A 122 -12.59 56.10 28.97
C ASN A 122 -13.19 56.35 30.34
N ILE A 123 -12.51 57.24 31.12
CA ILE A 123 -12.94 57.68 32.44
C ILE A 123 -13.37 59.18 32.33
N PHE A 124 -14.62 59.44 32.66
CA PHE A 124 -15.22 60.71 32.52
C PHE A 124 -15.40 61.38 33.92
N ASN A 125 -15.36 62.72 33.98
CA ASN A 125 -15.73 63.50 35.18
C ASN A 125 -17.26 63.74 35.22
N GLN A 126 -17.74 64.39 36.29
CA GLN A 126 -19.19 64.72 36.44
C GLN A 126 -19.72 65.63 35.34
N GLU A 127 -18.87 66.36 34.62
CA GLU A 127 -19.22 67.19 33.49
C GLU A 127 -19.23 66.46 32.15
N GLY A 128 -18.98 65.12 32.14
CA GLY A 128 -18.98 64.26 30.91
C GLY A 128 -17.71 64.49 30.09
N LYS A 129 -16.64 65.05 30.59
CA LYS A 129 -15.37 65.21 29.88
C LYS A 129 -14.39 64.13 30.25
N GLU A 130 -13.76 63.50 29.23
CA GLU A 130 -12.72 62.48 29.42
C GLU A 130 -11.54 63.03 30.23
N VAL A 131 -11.26 62.47 31.40
CA VAL A 131 -10.23 62.86 32.32
C VAL A 131 -9.03 61.90 32.29
N ASP A 132 -9.31 60.66 32.09
CA ASP A 132 -8.28 59.60 32.05
C ASP A 132 -8.76 58.40 31.20
N HIS A 133 -7.89 57.46 30.97
CA HIS A 133 -8.26 56.19 30.31
C HIS A 133 -7.40 55.05 30.83
N GLN A 134 -7.99 53.83 30.76
CA GLN A 134 -7.34 52.58 31.03
C GLN A 134 -7.25 51.76 29.78
N LEU A 135 -6.32 50.80 29.72
CA LEU A 135 -6.10 49.91 28.59
C LEU A 135 -6.24 48.45 29.06
N VAL A 136 -7.17 47.71 28.43
CA VAL A 136 -7.38 46.31 28.70
C VAL A 136 -6.62 45.47 27.66
N TYR A 137 -5.57 44.82 28.11
CA TYR A 137 -4.82 43.86 27.33
C TYR A 137 -5.33 42.45 27.61
N TYR A 138 -5.39 41.59 26.58
CA TYR A 138 -5.89 40.24 26.71
C TYR A 138 -5.09 39.24 25.82
N ASN A 139 -5.20 37.96 26.12
CA ASN A 139 -4.63 36.89 25.34
C ASN A 139 -5.68 35.80 25.15
N ASN A 140 -5.42 34.81 24.25
CA ASN A 140 -6.29 33.68 24.10
C ASN A 140 -6.38 32.88 25.40
N SER A 141 -7.54 32.25 25.63
CA SER A 141 -7.69 31.26 26.69
C SER A 141 -6.77 30.06 26.46
N LYS A 142 -6.53 29.28 27.53
CA LYS A 142 -5.77 28.03 27.42
C LYS A 142 -6.43 27.04 26.46
N ILE A 143 -7.77 27.00 26.43
CA ILE A 143 -8.54 26.14 25.54
C ILE A 143 -8.34 26.58 24.08
N LEU A 144 -8.45 27.87 23.78
CA LEU A 144 -8.24 28.36 22.42
C LEU A 144 -6.80 28.09 21.93
N ASN A 145 -5.80 28.31 22.78
CA ASN A 145 -4.41 27.98 22.44
C ASN A 145 -4.20 26.47 22.17
N LEU A 146 -4.84 25.59 22.93
CA LEU A 146 -4.80 24.14 22.68
C LEU A 146 -5.46 23.78 21.36
N LEU A 147 -6.61 24.39 21.05
CA LEU A 147 -7.34 24.15 19.80
C LEU A 147 -6.57 24.63 18.58
N ILE A 148 -5.82 25.74 18.67
CA ILE A 148 -4.96 26.24 17.59
C ILE A 148 -3.87 25.21 17.22
N ILE A 149 -3.39 24.43 18.17
CA ILE A 149 -2.36 23.39 17.93
C ILE A 149 -2.97 22.11 17.35
N ALA A 150 -4.25 21.82 17.59
CA ALA A 150 -4.92 20.58 17.20
C ALA A 150 -4.81 20.24 15.69
N PRO A 151 -4.99 21.18 14.72
CA PRO A 151 -4.83 20.89 13.30
C PRO A 151 -3.43 20.40 12.94
N TYR A 152 -2.38 20.95 13.55
CA TYR A 152 -0.99 20.54 13.31
C TYR A 152 -0.73 19.13 13.85
N PHE A 153 -1.31 18.81 15.00
CA PHE A 153 -1.24 17.45 15.56
C PHE A 153 -1.94 16.43 14.66
N ILE A 154 -3.14 16.76 14.15
CA ILE A 154 -3.88 15.91 13.21
C ILE A 154 -3.06 15.68 11.94
N LEU A 155 -2.44 16.72 11.37
CA LEU A 155 -1.63 16.62 10.16
C LEU A 155 -0.37 15.76 10.38
N THR A 156 0.32 15.92 11.52
CA THR A 156 1.50 15.11 11.83
C THR A 156 1.15 13.65 12.03
N LEU A 157 0.07 13.36 12.76
CA LEU A 157 -0.39 11.98 12.97
C LEU A 157 -0.79 11.31 11.65
N THR A 158 -1.52 12.02 10.80
CA THR A 158 -1.93 11.51 9.49
C THR A 158 -0.72 11.24 8.59
N SER A 159 0.27 12.13 8.60
CA SER A 159 1.53 11.95 7.86
C SER A 159 2.29 10.70 8.30
N LEU A 160 2.36 10.43 9.61
CA LEU A 160 2.98 9.22 10.16
C LEU A 160 2.24 7.94 9.75
N ILE A 161 0.90 7.98 9.72
CA ILE A 161 0.08 6.85 9.26
C ILE A 161 0.34 6.57 7.77
N LEU A 162 0.34 7.60 6.92
CA LEU A 162 0.62 7.48 5.49
C LEU A 162 2.03 6.92 5.23
N LEU A 163 3.03 7.42 5.96
CA LEU A 163 4.39 6.90 5.89
C LEU A 163 4.46 5.43 6.28
N SER A 164 3.77 5.03 7.35
CA SER A 164 3.71 3.64 7.79
C SER A 164 3.07 2.73 6.73
N ILE A 165 1.97 3.13 6.11
CA ILE A 165 1.33 2.41 5.00
C ILE A 165 2.28 2.28 3.81
N TYR A 166 3.00 3.34 3.47
CA TYR A 166 4.00 3.33 2.40
C TYR A 166 5.14 2.34 2.70
N LEU A 167 5.73 2.39 3.89
CA LEU A 167 6.82 1.51 4.29
C LEU A 167 6.40 0.05 4.30
N ILE A 168 5.23 -0.28 4.89
CA ILE A 168 4.69 -1.65 4.89
C ILE A 168 4.50 -2.14 3.45
N SER A 169 3.95 -1.31 2.57
CA SER A 169 3.75 -1.65 1.16
C SER A 169 5.08 -1.88 0.43
N PHE A 170 6.07 -1.03 0.67
CA PHE A 170 7.41 -1.13 0.08
C PHE A 170 8.12 -2.41 0.51
N TYR A 171 8.18 -2.69 1.82
CA TYR A 171 8.82 -3.91 2.35
C TYR A 171 8.10 -5.19 1.94
N SER A 172 6.76 -5.18 1.89
CA SER A 172 5.98 -6.33 1.41
C SER A 172 6.30 -6.67 -0.04
N ASN A 173 6.34 -5.66 -0.92
CA ASN A 173 6.67 -5.84 -2.34
C ASN A 173 8.12 -6.31 -2.53
N LYS A 174 9.07 -5.79 -1.74
CA LYS A 174 10.47 -6.21 -1.76
C LYS A 174 10.59 -7.67 -1.33
N SER A 175 9.98 -8.05 -0.21
CA SER A 175 10.00 -9.42 0.30
C SER A 175 9.42 -10.45 -0.69
N GLU A 176 8.33 -10.11 -1.40
CA GLU A 176 7.81 -10.99 -2.46
C GLU A 176 8.81 -11.20 -3.61
N LYS A 177 9.50 -10.13 -4.04
CA LYS A 177 10.54 -10.22 -5.07
C LYS A 177 11.72 -11.07 -4.60
N ASP A 178 12.20 -10.86 -3.38
CA ASP A 178 13.33 -11.58 -2.82
C ASP A 178 13.03 -13.08 -2.67
N ARG A 179 11.84 -13.45 -2.22
CA ARG A 179 11.38 -14.85 -2.17
C ARG A 179 11.35 -15.50 -3.55
N LEU A 180 10.89 -14.78 -4.56
CA LEU A 180 10.90 -15.27 -5.94
C LEU A 180 12.32 -15.53 -6.43
N TRP A 181 13.24 -14.59 -6.24
CA TRP A 181 14.63 -14.73 -6.68
C TRP A 181 15.37 -15.86 -5.95
N THR A 182 15.20 -15.95 -4.63
CA THR A 182 15.79 -17.04 -3.83
C THR A 182 15.27 -18.40 -4.29
N GLY A 183 13.97 -18.50 -4.53
CA GLY A 183 13.38 -19.74 -4.97
C GLY A 183 13.77 -20.11 -6.41
N LEU A 184 13.82 -19.14 -7.33
CA LEU A 184 14.31 -19.35 -8.70
C LEU A 184 15.77 -19.81 -8.72
N ALA A 185 16.64 -19.16 -7.95
CA ALA A 185 18.04 -19.54 -7.86
C ALA A 185 18.19 -20.99 -7.37
N LYS A 186 17.44 -21.38 -6.34
CA LYS A 186 17.44 -22.73 -5.77
C LYS A 186 16.90 -23.79 -6.73
N GLU A 187 15.80 -23.50 -7.43
CA GLU A 187 15.24 -24.37 -8.47
C GLU A 187 16.21 -24.53 -9.65
N THR A 188 16.80 -23.42 -10.10
CA THR A 188 17.79 -23.44 -11.19
C THR A 188 19.02 -24.26 -10.80
N ALA A 189 19.55 -24.08 -9.59
CA ALA A 189 20.69 -24.87 -9.09
C ALA A 189 20.37 -26.38 -9.08
N HIS A 190 19.15 -26.74 -8.63
CA HIS A 190 18.70 -28.14 -8.63
C HIS A 190 18.54 -28.69 -10.06
N GLN A 191 17.96 -27.91 -10.97
CA GLN A 191 17.80 -28.33 -12.37
C GLN A 191 19.11 -28.43 -13.13
N LEU A 192 20.12 -27.58 -12.83
CA LEU A 192 21.47 -27.65 -13.38
C LEU A 192 22.27 -28.83 -12.79
N GLY A 193 22.07 -29.15 -11.52
CA GLY A 193 22.80 -30.23 -10.84
C GLY A 193 22.57 -31.61 -11.46
N THR A 194 21.34 -31.89 -11.95
CA THR A 194 21.01 -33.20 -12.55
C THR A 194 21.81 -33.47 -13.85
N PRO A 195 21.75 -32.63 -14.89
CA PRO A 195 22.53 -32.87 -16.12
C PRO A 195 24.04 -32.74 -15.88
N LEU A 196 24.46 -31.89 -14.96
CA LEU A 196 25.87 -31.78 -14.59
C LEU A 196 26.39 -33.09 -13.97
N SER A 197 25.65 -33.69 -13.03
CA SER A 197 26.00 -34.99 -12.44
C SER A 197 26.03 -36.11 -13.50
N SER A 198 25.11 -36.09 -14.46
CA SER A 198 25.11 -37.01 -15.59
C SER A 198 26.35 -36.86 -16.48
N LEU A 199 26.74 -35.61 -16.81
CA LEU A 199 27.97 -35.31 -17.57
C LEU A 199 29.21 -35.76 -16.87
N ILE A 200 29.29 -35.56 -15.53
CA ILE A 200 30.42 -36.08 -14.72
C ILE A 200 30.46 -37.60 -14.80
N GLY A 201 29.31 -38.28 -14.69
CA GLY A 201 29.20 -39.72 -14.83
C GLY A 201 29.68 -40.24 -16.21
N TRP A 202 29.30 -39.53 -17.28
CA TRP A 202 29.77 -39.85 -18.63
C TRP A 202 31.27 -39.66 -18.79
N ASN A 203 31.82 -38.58 -18.20
CA ASN A 203 33.29 -38.35 -18.21
C ASN A 203 34.04 -39.46 -17.47
N GLU A 204 33.58 -39.89 -16.29
CA GLU A 204 34.20 -41.02 -15.56
C GLU A 204 34.06 -42.35 -16.32
N TYR A 205 32.91 -42.59 -16.97
CA TYR A 205 32.71 -43.75 -17.80
C TYR A 205 33.69 -43.81 -19.00
N LEU A 206 33.93 -42.63 -19.64
CA LEU A 206 34.90 -42.52 -20.74
C LEU A 206 36.34 -42.79 -20.28
N LYS A 207 36.67 -42.46 -19.06
CA LYS A 207 38.01 -42.72 -18.49
C LYS A 207 38.23 -44.20 -18.12
N SER A 208 37.18 -44.90 -17.76
CA SER A 208 37.25 -46.25 -17.15
C SER A 208 37.23 -47.41 -18.13
N LYS A 209 36.81 -47.23 -19.41
CA LYS A 209 36.64 -48.33 -20.38
C LYS A 209 37.42 -48.13 -21.68
N SER A 210 38.04 -49.23 -22.18
CA SER A 210 38.79 -49.25 -23.44
C SER A 210 37.97 -49.49 -24.69
N LYS A 211 36.80 -50.13 -24.60
CA LYS A 211 35.84 -50.31 -25.71
C LYS A 211 34.52 -49.57 -25.40
N ILE A 212 34.31 -48.46 -26.11
CA ILE A 212 33.20 -47.52 -25.86
C ILE A 212 32.45 -47.31 -27.15
N ASP A 213 31.11 -47.42 -27.09
CA ASP A 213 30.22 -46.88 -28.14
C ASP A 213 30.20 -45.32 -28.06
N LYS A 214 31.14 -44.72 -28.78
CA LYS A 214 31.32 -43.24 -28.82
C LYS A 214 30.04 -42.53 -29.33
N ASN A 215 29.30 -43.15 -30.23
CA ASN A 215 28.07 -42.55 -30.80
C ASN A 215 26.96 -42.47 -29.77
N TYR A 216 26.79 -43.51 -28.95
CA TYR A 216 25.78 -43.54 -27.89
C TYR A 216 26.09 -42.47 -26.82
N ILE A 217 27.34 -42.44 -26.35
CA ILE A 217 27.73 -41.49 -25.29
C ILE A 217 27.66 -40.04 -25.78
N SER A 218 28.14 -39.74 -26.99
CA SER A 218 28.03 -38.42 -27.59
C SER A 218 26.56 -37.95 -27.62
N LYS A 219 25.64 -38.83 -28.02
CA LYS A 219 24.21 -38.54 -28.06
C LYS A 219 23.59 -38.23 -26.70
N GLU A 220 24.03 -38.91 -25.64
CA GLU A 220 23.55 -38.67 -24.28
C GLU A 220 24.16 -37.37 -23.70
N ILE A 221 25.46 -37.13 -23.95
CA ILE A 221 26.12 -35.88 -23.60
C ILE A 221 25.43 -34.66 -24.29
N ASP A 222 25.13 -34.76 -25.58
CA ASP A 222 24.43 -33.70 -26.32
C ASP A 222 23.04 -33.41 -25.74
N LYS A 223 22.32 -34.43 -25.26
CA LYS A 223 21.04 -34.24 -24.58
C LYS A 223 21.20 -33.44 -23.29
N ASP A 224 22.21 -33.77 -22.48
CA ASP A 224 22.47 -33.06 -21.20
C ASP A 224 22.96 -31.63 -21.43
N LEU A 225 23.85 -31.41 -22.42
CA LEU A 225 24.28 -30.08 -22.83
C LEU A 225 23.13 -29.20 -23.34
N ASN A 226 22.27 -29.75 -24.18
CA ASN A 226 21.07 -29.04 -24.64
C ASN A 226 20.13 -28.69 -23.48
N ARG A 227 19.99 -29.59 -22.50
CA ARG A 227 19.20 -29.33 -21.29
C ARG A 227 19.80 -28.18 -20.45
N LEU A 228 21.13 -28.19 -20.23
CA LEU A 228 21.84 -27.10 -19.56
C LEU A 228 21.61 -25.76 -20.27
N LYS A 229 21.76 -25.75 -21.61
CA LYS A 229 21.53 -24.56 -22.43
C LYS A 229 20.12 -24.01 -22.24
N ILE A 230 19.08 -24.86 -22.33
CA ILE A 230 17.69 -24.44 -22.12
C ILE A 230 17.48 -23.83 -20.74
N ILE A 231 18.05 -24.41 -19.67
CA ILE A 231 17.92 -23.92 -18.31
C ILE A 231 18.59 -22.54 -18.17
N THR A 232 19.80 -22.40 -18.72
CA THR A 232 20.59 -21.16 -18.67
C THR A 232 19.90 -20.04 -19.45
N ASP A 233 19.39 -20.34 -20.66
CA ASP A 233 18.64 -19.39 -21.49
C ASP A 233 17.36 -18.89 -20.79
N ARG A 234 16.62 -19.80 -20.13
CA ARG A 234 15.43 -19.46 -19.33
C ARG A 234 15.76 -18.52 -18.18
N PHE A 235 16.84 -18.81 -17.44
CA PHE A 235 17.26 -17.99 -16.30
C PHE A 235 17.70 -16.59 -16.74
N SER A 236 18.48 -16.51 -17.84
CA SER A 236 18.89 -15.24 -18.44
C SER A 236 17.69 -14.38 -18.89
N THR A 237 16.68 -15.02 -19.50
CA THR A 237 15.50 -14.32 -20.02
C THR A 237 14.60 -13.74 -18.89
N ILE A 238 14.54 -14.37 -17.70
CA ILE A 238 13.79 -13.84 -16.55
C ILE A 238 14.45 -12.59 -15.95
N GLY A 239 15.79 -12.49 -16.03
CA GLY A 239 16.55 -11.36 -15.52
C GLY A 239 16.47 -10.10 -16.38
N SER A 240 16.04 -10.23 -17.63
CA SER A 240 15.97 -9.15 -18.63
C SER A 240 14.53 -8.86 -19.07
N LYS A 241 14.30 -7.78 -19.82
CA LYS A 241 13.03 -7.55 -20.53
C LYS A 241 12.99 -8.49 -21.75
N PRO A 242 12.08 -9.49 -21.79
CA PRO A 242 12.02 -10.40 -22.93
C PRO A 242 11.55 -9.68 -24.18
N SER A 243 12.19 -9.96 -25.30
CA SER A 243 11.69 -9.54 -26.63
C SER A 243 10.45 -10.34 -26.97
N LEU A 244 9.40 -9.67 -27.41
CA LEU A 244 8.20 -10.27 -27.96
C LEU A 244 8.31 -10.25 -29.46
N SER A 245 7.79 -11.28 -30.13
CA SER A 245 7.70 -11.36 -31.59
C SER A 245 6.39 -12.03 -32.00
N ASP A 246 5.98 -11.84 -33.24
CA ASP A 246 4.80 -12.51 -33.79
C ASP A 246 5.09 -14.00 -33.96
N ASN A 247 4.33 -14.83 -33.31
CA ASN A 247 4.52 -16.26 -33.26
C ASN A 247 3.18 -17.01 -33.27
N ASN A 248 3.20 -18.26 -33.77
CA ASN A 248 2.03 -19.11 -33.76
C ASN A 248 1.88 -19.84 -32.43
N LEU A 249 0.82 -19.54 -31.68
CA LEU A 249 0.51 -20.16 -30.38
C LEU A 249 0.25 -21.67 -30.51
N LYS A 250 -0.46 -22.11 -31.55
CA LYS A 250 -0.76 -23.55 -31.78
C LYS A 250 0.53 -24.35 -31.94
N GLU A 251 1.46 -23.89 -32.79
CA GLU A 251 2.73 -24.57 -33.00
C GLU A 251 3.57 -24.65 -31.73
N THR A 252 3.63 -23.55 -30.96
CA THR A 252 4.37 -23.52 -29.69
C THR A 252 3.79 -24.47 -28.66
N ILE A 253 2.45 -24.56 -28.57
CA ILE A 253 1.79 -25.56 -27.70
C ILE A 253 2.09 -26.97 -28.12
N ILE A 254 1.94 -27.31 -29.44
CA ILE A 254 2.21 -28.64 -29.96
C ILE A 254 3.63 -29.10 -29.65
N GLN A 255 4.64 -28.29 -30.00
CA GLN A 255 6.05 -28.62 -29.78
C GLN A 255 6.37 -28.81 -28.29
N SER A 256 5.82 -27.96 -27.41
CA SER A 256 6.03 -28.08 -25.97
C SER A 256 5.41 -29.36 -25.41
N ILE A 257 4.23 -29.74 -25.90
CA ILE A 257 3.51 -30.93 -25.42
C ILE A 257 4.13 -32.21 -25.97
N GLU A 258 4.56 -32.28 -27.23
CA GLU A 258 5.24 -33.42 -27.80
C GLU A 258 6.50 -33.80 -27.03
N TYR A 259 7.32 -32.78 -26.67
CA TYR A 259 8.48 -32.98 -25.81
C TYR A 259 8.14 -33.53 -24.43
N LEU A 260 7.01 -33.11 -23.84
CA LEU A 260 6.60 -33.52 -22.50
C LEU A 260 5.91 -34.88 -22.45
N LYS A 261 5.15 -35.26 -23.49
CA LYS A 261 4.45 -36.54 -23.58
C LYS A 261 5.36 -37.75 -23.40
N THR A 262 6.60 -37.67 -23.91
CA THR A 262 7.58 -38.78 -23.81
C THR A 262 8.08 -39.01 -22.36
N ARG A 263 7.75 -38.12 -21.45
CA ARG A 263 8.23 -38.12 -20.04
C ARG A 263 7.12 -38.34 -19.02
N VAL A 264 5.91 -38.58 -19.49
CA VAL A 264 4.71 -38.75 -18.65
C VAL A 264 4.25 -40.21 -18.69
N SER A 265 3.63 -40.65 -17.59
CA SER A 265 3.06 -42.02 -17.50
C SER A 265 2.12 -42.34 -18.68
N PRO A 266 2.19 -43.54 -19.27
CA PRO A 266 1.30 -43.95 -20.35
C PRO A 266 -0.20 -43.88 -20.01
N GLY A 267 -0.55 -43.89 -18.75
CA GLY A 267 -1.93 -43.73 -18.27
C GLY A 267 -2.54 -42.34 -18.45
N ILE A 268 -1.74 -41.33 -18.78
CA ILE A 268 -2.23 -39.97 -18.95
C ILE A 268 -2.47 -39.66 -20.42
N LYS A 269 -3.72 -39.39 -20.77
CA LYS A 269 -4.13 -39.01 -22.12
C LYS A 269 -4.06 -37.49 -22.30
N THR A 270 -3.47 -37.04 -23.41
CA THR A 270 -3.44 -35.61 -23.75
C THR A 270 -4.29 -35.35 -24.98
N LYS A 271 -5.27 -34.44 -24.86
CA LYS A 271 -6.17 -34.02 -25.95
C LYS A 271 -5.91 -32.57 -26.29
N LEU A 272 -5.66 -32.26 -27.57
CA LEU A 272 -5.41 -30.93 -28.08
C LEU A 272 -6.57 -30.49 -28.96
N ASP A 273 -7.15 -29.34 -28.69
CA ASP A 273 -8.24 -28.69 -29.43
C ASP A 273 -7.80 -27.26 -29.71
N LEU A 274 -7.00 -27.07 -30.77
CA LEU A 274 -6.22 -25.86 -30.99
C LEU A 274 -6.59 -25.21 -32.34
N LYS A 275 -7.16 -24.00 -32.27
CA LYS A 275 -7.28 -23.15 -33.46
C LYS A 275 -5.92 -22.49 -33.76
N ARG A 276 -5.65 -22.19 -35.02
CA ARG A 276 -4.48 -21.40 -35.39
C ARG A 276 -4.69 -19.95 -34.91
N VAL A 277 -3.77 -19.44 -34.11
CA VAL A 277 -3.78 -18.08 -33.62
C VAL A 277 -2.34 -17.58 -33.60
N ASP A 278 -2.09 -16.50 -34.33
CA ASP A 278 -0.83 -15.78 -34.30
C ASP A 278 -0.96 -14.64 -33.28
N TYR A 279 0.05 -14.49 -32.43
CA TYR A 279 0.04 -13.52 -31.34
C TYR A 279 1.46 -13.03 -31.02
N TYR A 280 1.57 -11.83 -30.46
CA TYR A 280 2.86 -11.21 -30.12
C TYR A 280 3.33 -11.68 -28.74
N PHE A 281 4.26 -12.65 -28.69
CA PHE A 281 4.76 -13.22 -27.45
C PHE A 281 6.20 -13.73 -27.56
N ASN A 282 6.83 -14.02 -26.40
CA ASN A 282 8.13 -14.68 -26.34
C ASN A 282 7.93 -16.21 -26.33
N ARG A 283 8.39 -16.89 -27.38
CA ARG A 283 8.19 -18.32 -27.59
C ARG A 283 8.82 -19.18 -26.47
N GLN A 284 10.02 -18.83 -26.00
CA GLN A 284 10.73 -19.59 -24.97
C GLN A 284 10.02 -19.49 -23.60
N LEU A 285 9.66 -18.27 -23.17
CA LEU A 285 8.92 -18.07 -21.93
C LEU A 285 7.53 -18.72 -21.98
N PHE A 286 6.86 -18.62 -23.12
CA PHE A 286 5.55 -19.23 -23.27
C PHE A 286 5.64 -20.76 -23.28
N GLY A 287 6.66 -21.36 -23.89
CA GLY A 287 6.95 -22.79 -23.78
C GLY A 287 7.12 -23.22 -22.31
N TRP A 288 7.74 -22.39 -21.49
CA TRP A 288 7.88 -22.65 -20.06
C TRP A 288 6.54 -22.56 -19.30
N VAL A 289 5.64 -21.65 -19.69
CA VAL A 289 4.26 -21.61 -19.18
C VAL A 289 3.55 -22.93 -19.44
N ILE A 290 3.60 -23.41 -20.70
CA ILE A 290 2.98 -24.70 -21.10
C ILE A 290 3.55 -25.85 -20.27
N GLU A 291 4.88 -25.91 -20.12
CA GLU A 291 5.55 -26.96 -19.33
C GLU A 291 5.07 -26.98 -17.88
N ASN A 292 5.03 -25.82 -17.21
CA ASN A 292 4.61 -25.73 -15.81
C ASN A 292 3.13 -26.11 -15.62
N LEU A 293 2.25 -25.62 -16.51
CA LEU A 293 0.82 -25.93 -16.41
C LEU A 293 0.57 -27.41 -16.69
N TYR A 294 1.21 -27.99 -17.72
CA TYR A 294 1.09 -29.39 -18.05
C TYR A 294 1.61 -30.28 -16.92
N LYS A 295 2.80 -30.03 -16.37
CA LYS A 295 3.33 -30.77 -15.22
C LYS A 295 2.41 -30.68 -14.00
N ASN A 296 1.83 -29.53 -13.74
CA ASN A 296 0.89 -29.37 -12.62
C ASN A 296 -0.39 -30.18 -12.83
N SER A 297 -0.91 -30.22 -14.05
CA SER A 297 -2.07 -31.07 -14.40
C SER A 297 -1.74 -32.55 -14.24
N VAL A 298 -0.59 -33.00 -14.76
CA VAL A 298 -0.11 -34.38 -14.61
C VAL A 298 0.03 -34.77 -13.15
N ASP A 299 0.64 -33.93 -12.33
CA ASP A 299 0.82 -34.18 -10.88
C ASP A 299 -0.52 -34.24 -10.15
N ALA A 300 -1.50 -33.41 -10.55
CA ALA A 300 -2.84 -33.40 -9.97
C ALA A 300 -3.65 -34.66 -10.33
N ILE A 301 -3.41 -35.22 -11.50
CA ILE A 301 -4.03 -36.49 -11.99
C ILE A 301 -3.39 -37.70 -11.30
N GLY A 302 -2.06 -37.72 -11.21
CA GLY A 302 -1.30 -38.85 -10.67
C GLY A 302 -1.07 -39.99 -11.70
N LYS A 303 -1.79 -41.11 -11.63
CA LYS A 303 -1.47 -42.31 -12.45
C LYS A 303 -2.25 -42.41 -13.76
N LYS A 304 -3.53 -42.07 -13.80
CA LYS A 304 -4.43 -42.24 -14.96
C LYS A 304 -5.46 -41.11 -15.02
N GLY A 305 -5.56 -40.47 -16.18
CA GLY A 305 -6.53 -39.40 -16.44
C GLY A 305 -6.26 -38.68 -17.74
N THR A 306 -6.83 -37.48 -17.88
CA THR A 306 -6.80 -36.70 -19.12
C THR A 306 -6.42 -35.24 -18.88
N VAL A 307 -5.45 -34.73 -19.63
CA VAL A 307 -5.19 -33.30 -19.79
C VAL A 307 -5.74 -32.85 -21.14
N LYS A 308 -6.63 -31.86 -21.14
CA LYS A 308 -7.15 -31.27 -22.39
C LYS A 308 -6.69 -29.82 -22.47
N ILE A 309 -6.10 -29.43 -23.60
CA ILE A 309 -5.69 -28.06 -23.88
C ILE A 309 -6.56 -27.52 -25.02
N LYS A 310 -7.21 -26.38 -24.79
CA LYS A 310 -8.00 -25.67 -25.77
C LYS A 310 -7.37 -24.33 -26.10
N LEU A 311 -7.24 -23.99 -27.38
CA LEU A 311 -6.86 -22.67 -27.87
C LEU A 311 -7.96 -22.17 -28.81
N PHE A 312 -8.57 -21.07 -28.46
CA PHE A 312 -9.61 -20.42 -29.25
C PHE A 312 -9.61 -18.91 -29.00
N GLU A 313 -10.34 -18.19 -29.81
CA GLU A 313 -10.48 -16.75 -29.68
C GLU A 313 -11.95 -16.32 -29.75
N ASN A 314 -12.25 -15.19 -29.12
CA ASN A 314 -13.50 -14.47 -29.28
C ASN A 314 -13.22 -13.06 -29.81
N SER A 315 -14.22 -12.17 -29.83
CA SER A 315 -14.09 -10.77 -30.30
C SER A 315 -13.04 -9.96 -29.54
N LYS A 316 -12.76 -10.28 -28.28
CA LYS A 316 -11.92 -9.45 -27.36
C LYS A 316 -10.62 -10.14 -26.96
N TYR A 317 -10.60 -11.47 -26.88
CA TYR A 317 -9.51 -12.22 -26.25
C TYR A 317 -9.10 -13.43 -27.06
N VAL A 318 -7.79 -13.74 -27.02
CA VAL A 318 -7.23 -15.07 -27.27
C VAL A 318 -7.24 -15.82 -25.97
N ILE A 319 -7.80 -17.05 -25.95
CA ILE A 319 -8.08 -17.82 -24.74
C ILE A 319 -7.41 -19.18 -24.84
N ILE A 320 -6.72 -19.57 -23.77
CA ILE A 320 -6.13 -20.88 -23.60
C ILE A 320 -6.64 -21.50 -22.30
N ASP A 321 -7.30 -22.65 -22.40
CA ASP A 321 -7.79 -23.43 -21.28
C ASP A 321 -6.96 -24.70 -21.09
N PHE A 322 -6.31 -24.86 -19.93
CA PHE A 322 -5.73 -26.10 -19.44
C PHE A 322 -6.74 -26.77 -18.55
N ILE A 323 -7.19 -27.97 -18.94
CA ILE A 323 -8.26 -28.71 -18.27
C ILE A 323 -7.70 -30.09 -17.87
N ASP A 324 -7.76 -30.43 -16.58
CA ASP A 324 -7.39 -31.72 -16.05
C ASP A 324 -8.51 -32.32 -15.19
N ASP A 325 -8.53 -33.63 -15.10
CA ASP A 325 -9.45 -34.44 -14.27
C ASP A 325 -8.81 -34.86 -12.92
N GLY A 326 -7.89 -34.03 -12.41
CA GLY A 326 -7.15 -34.28 -11.18
C GLY A 326 -7.92 -33.99 -9.89
N VAL A 327 -7.19 -33.98 -8.77
CA VAL A 327 -7.73 -33.83 -7.40
C VAL A 327 -8.47 -32.51 -7.14
N GLY A 328 -8.31 -31.52 -8.01
CA GLY A 328 -8.96 -30.23 -7.91
C GLY A 328 -8.28 -29.25 -6.95
N ILE A 329 -8.77 -28.00 -6.95
CA ILE A 329 -8.29 -26.88 -6.15
C ILE A 329 -9.46 -26.33 -5.32
N LYS A 330 -9.27 -26.17 -4.00
CA LYS A 330 -10.28 -25.55 -3.14
C LYS A 330 -10.49 -24.08 -3.54
N LYS A 331 -11.73 -23.59 -3.57
CA LYS A 331 -12.08 -22.23 -3.99
C LYS A 331 -11.31 -21.14 -3.22
N SER A 332 -11.05 -21.35 -1.92
CA SER A 332 -10.22 -20.45 -1.08
C SER A 332 -8.76 -20.33 -1.53
N ASN A 333 -8.28 -21.25 -2.38
CA ASN A 333 -6.91 -21.32 -2.87
C ASN A 333 -6.75 -20.87 -4.33
N PHE A 334 -7.82 -20.53 -5.05
CA PHE A 334 -7.77 -20.13 -6.46
C PHE A 334 -6.79 -19.00 -6.75
N THR A 335 -6.58 -18.15 -5.79
CA THR A 335 -5.68 -17.00 -5.88
C THR A 335 -4.34 -17.28 -5.21
N LYS A 336 -4.36 -18.10 -4.16
CA LYS A 336 -3.16 -18.42 -3.38
C LYS A 336 -2.17 -19.27 -4.16
N ILE A 337 -2.64 -20.13 -5.08
CA ILE A 337 -1.78 -21.00 -5.89
C ILE A 337 -0.79 -20.26 -6.78
N PHE A 338 -1.03 -18.96 -7.06
CA PHE A 338 -0.14 -18.12 -7.85
C PHE A 338 0.84 -17.32 -6.98
N LYS A 339 0.74 -17.38 -5.63
CA LYS A 339 1.66 -16.70 -4.72
C LYS A 339 2.97 -17.48 -4.55
N PRO A 340 4.10 -16.78 -4.39
CA PRO A 340 5.40 -17.43 -4.18
C PRO A 340 5.40 -18.37 -2.97
N GLY A 341 5.95 -19.58 -3.16
CA GLY A 341 6.11 -20.56 -2.11
C GLY A 341 4.84 -21.36 -1.76
N TYR A 342 3.71 -21.12 -2.45
CA TYR A 342 2.52 -21.94 -2.23
C TYR A 342 2.68 -23.31 -2.91
N THR A 343 2.66 -24.37 -2.15
CA THR A 343 2.70 -25.76 -2.65
C THR A 343 1.95 -26.69 -1.72
N THR A 344 1.29 -27.69 -2.31
CA THR A 344 0.68 -28.84 -1.62
C THR A 344 1.54 -30.07 -1.76
N LYS A 345 2.66 -30.00 -2.49
CA LYS A 345 3.56 -31.13 -2.77
C LYS A 345 4.63 -31.27 -1.69
N LYS A 346 4.98 -32.50 -1.30
CA LYS A 346 6.10 -32.77 -0.38
C LYS A 346 7.46 -32.32 -0.95
N ARG A 347 7.62 -32.34 -2.28
CA ARG A 347 8.81 -31.86 -3.01
C ARG A 347 8.38 -30.80 -4.02
N GLY A 348 9.04 -29.65 -4.01
CA GLY A 348 8.76 -28.51 -4.89
C GLY A 348 8.67 -27.21 -4.11
N TRP A 349 9.16 -26.12 -4.71
CA TRP A 349 9.32 -24.81 -4.09
C TRP A 349 8.10 -23.91 -4.20
N GLY A 350 7.02 -24.40 -4.85
CA GLY A 350 5.81 -23.60 -5.08
C GLY A 350 6.01 -22.40 -6.01
N LEU A 351 6.97 -22.49 -6.93
CA LEU A 351 7.34 -21.37 -7.81
C LEU A 351 6.77 -21.49 -9.21
N GLY A 352 6.41 -22.70 -9.65
CA GLY A 352 5.96 -22.93 -11.02
C GLY A 352 4.78 -22.07 -11.44
N LEU A 353 3.68 -22.05 -10.66
CA LEU A 353 2.52 -21.22 -10.97
C LEU A 353 2.76 -19.72 -10.74
N THR A 354 3.63 -19.36 -9.80
CA THR A 354 4.05 -17.98 -9.62
C THR A 354 4.80 -17.45 -10.82
N LEU A 355 5.70 -18.27 -11.37
CA LEU A 355 6.44 -17.95 -12.58
C LEU A 355 5.50 -17.81 -13.78
N VAL A 356 4.58 -18.77 -13.94
CA VAL A 356 3.53 -18.70 -14.96
C VAL A 356 2.74 -17.39 -14.85
N TYR A 357 2.31 -17.04 -13.65
CA TYR A 357 1.61 -15.77 -13.40
C TYR A 357 2.44 -14.56 -13.84
N ARG A 358 3.73 -14.53 -13.47
CA ARG A 358 4.63 -13.45 -13.85
C ARG A 358 4.85 -13.37 -15.37
N ILE A 359 5.09 -14.49 -16.01
CA ILE A 359 5.28 -14.54 -17.48
C ILE A 359 4.04 -14.02 -18.18
N ILE A 360 2.86 -14.49 -17.80
CA ILE A 360 1.62 -14.06 -18.43
C ILE A 360 1.25 -12.63 -18.11
N SER A 361 1.31 -12.23 -16.83
CA SER A 361 0.80 -10.91 -16.41
C SER A 361 1.81 -9.80 -16.59
N ASP A 362 3.09 -10.01 -16.22
CA ASP A 362 4.09 -8.96 -16.22
C ASP A 362 4.71 -8.77 -17.62
N TYR A 363 5.05 -9.88 -18.29
CA TYR A 363 5.75 -9.83 -19.58
C TYR A 363 4.80 -9.78 -20.78
N HIS A 364 3.71 -10.55 -20.75
CA HIS A 364 2.77 -10.62 -21.89
C HIS A 364 1.48 -9.84 -21.69
N LYS A 365 1.32 -9.13 -20.55
CA LYS A 365 0.14 -8.30 -20.22
C LYS A 365 -1.20 -9.05 -20.29
N GLY A 366 -1.16 -10.37 -20.19
CA GLY A 366 -2.31 -11.26 -20.15
C GLY A 366 -2.87 -11.45 -18.74
N LYS A 367 -3.89 -12.30 -18.64
CA LYS A 367 -4.50 -12.72 -17.37
C LYS A 367 -4.43 -14.23 -17.25
N ILE A 368 -4.14 -14.74 -16.04
CA ILE A 368 -4.24 -16.16 -15.70
C ILE A 368 -5.01 -16.35 -14.41
N PHE A 369 -5.91 -17.31 -14.39
CA PHE A 369 -6.75 -17.59 -13.24
C PHE A 369 -7.36 -19.00 -13.31
N VAL A 370 -7.82 -19.50 -12.15
CA VAL A 370 -8.64 -20.71 -12.10
C VAL A 370 -10.06 -20.34 -12.51
N LYS A 371 -10.52 -20.83 -13.67
CA LYS A 371 -11.87 -20.60 -14.18
C LYS A 371 -12.91 -21.38 -13.38
N ASN A 372 -12.65 -22.66 -13.16
CA ASN A 372 -13.45 -23.56 -12.33
C ASN A 372 -12.57 -24.70 -11.83
N SER A 373 -12.94 -25.26 -10.70
CA SER A 373 -12.36 -26.50 -10.20
C SER A 373 -13.37 -27.23 -9.33
N LEU A 374 -13.65 -28.47 -9.69
CA LEU A 374 -14.50 -29.40 -8.97
C LEU A 374 -13.63 -30.59 -8.57
N LYS A 375 -13.65 -30.96 -7.29
CA LYS A 375 -12.81 -32.02 -6.74
C LYS A 375 -13.02 -33.34 -7.49
N ASN A 376 -11.93 -33.93 -7.99
CA ASN A 376 -11.90 -35.19 -8.74
C ASN A 376 -12.80 -35.25 -10.01
N ILE A 377 -13.17 -34.09 -10.55
CA ILE A 377 -13.99 -34.00 -11.77
C ILE A 377 -13.22 -33.21 -12.83
N ASN A 378 -12.96 -31.92 -12.58
CA ASN A 378 -12.16 -31.13 -13.50
C ASN A 378 -11.59 -29.90 -12.83
N THR A 379 -10.41 -29.49 -13.28
CA THR A 379 -9.84 -28.15 -13.01
C THR A 379 -9.57 -27.46 -14.33
N THR A 380 -9.94 -26.21 -14.46
CA THR A 380 -9.64 -25.38 -15.62
C THR A 380 -8.85 -24.16 -15.21
N ILE A 381 -7.59 -24.10 -15.63
CA ILE A 381 -6.77 -22.89 -15.56
C ILE A 381 -6.86 -22.19 -16.90
N ARG A 382 -7.26 -20.91 -16.88
CA ARG A 382 -7.45 -20.10 -18.07
C ARG A 382 -6.40 -19.03 -18.20
N ILE A 383 -5.87 -18.86 -19.42
CA ILE A 383 -5.06 -17.72 -19.83
C ILE A 383 -5.88 -16.90 -20.83
N GLU A 384 -5.87 -15.57 -20.68
CA GLU A 384 -6.52 -14.64 -21.58
C GLU A 384 -5.54 -13.55 -22.00
N PHE A 385 -5.39 -13.35 -23.30
CA PHE A 385 -4.66 -12.23 -23.89
C PHE A 385 -5.64 -11.32 -24.61
N LYS A 386 -5.51 -10.00 -24.39
CA LYS A 386 -6.33 -9.02 -25.10
C LYS A 386 -5.87 -8.93 -26.55
N LYS A 387 -6.79 -9.01 -27.50
CA LYS A 387 -6.47 -8.74 -28.91
C LYS A 387 -6.06 -7.29 -29.09
N SER A 388 -5.00 -7.05 -29.84
CA SER A 388 -4.70 -5.71 -30.36
C SER A 388 -5.84 -5.34 -31.31
N SER A 389 -6.50 -4.24 -31.06
CA SER A 389 -7.48 -3.64 -31.97
C SER A 389 -6.75 -3.10 -33.17
#